data_3a76978e5df336c5854e20bd76e7bef8
#
_entry.id   3a76978e5df336c5854e20bd76e7bef8
#
_cell.length_a   1.000
_cell.length_b   1.000
_cell.length_c   1.000
_cell.angle_alpha   90.00
_cell.angle_beta   90.00
_cell.angle_gamma   90.00
#
_symmetry.space_group_name_H-M   'P 1'
#
loop_
_entity.id
_entity.type
_entity.pdbx_description
1 polymer ?
#
loop_
_entity_poly.entity_id
_entity_poly.type
_entity_poly.pdbx_seq_one_letter_code
_entity_poly.pdbx_strand_id
1 'polypeptide(L)'
;MSAAVPASISPATGRPVWRPSVLRLGLGRVLLEIKLFNRDVLSLVLVLFFPILMMSLFGTVFGDEPVFGAGPNGQGGITPAHYYLPGMLALSTILSGFQNLSSYVATERFNGTVKRLAGTPLPAASYFIGKTGQTLYLIVAQTVLLLLAAAVLFDVPLPRDAGQWGLVALLMVLATAAWAT
;
A
#
# COMPACT_ATOMS: atom_id res chain seq x y z
N MET A 1 -29.06 66.36 2.17
CA MET A 1 -28.98 65.10 2.96
C MET A 1 -27.72 64.36 2.52
N SER A 2 -26.64 64.54 3.29
CA SER A 2 -25.34 63.92 3.00
C SER A 2 -25.32 62.57 3.67
N ALA A 3 -25.27 61.50 2.88
CA ALA A 3 -25.16 60.12 3.39
C ALA A 3 -23.70 59.89 3.84
N ALA A 4 -23.51 59.63 5.12
CA ALA A 4 -22.24 59.26 5.70
C ALA A 4 -21.80 57.92 5.15
N VAL A 5 -20.62 57.84 4.52
CA VAL A 5 -19.95 56.60 4.08
C VAL A 5 -19.56 55.85 5.35
N PRO A 6 -19.97 54.57 5.50
CA PRO A 6 -19.56 53.79 6.67
C PRO A 6 -18.04 53.57 6.66
N ALA A 7 -17.44 53.78 7.83
CA ALA A 7 -16.03 53.61 8.09
C ALA A 7 -15.51 52.26 7.59
N SER A 8 -14.41 52.32 6.85
CA SER A 8 -13.66 51.14 6.35
C SER A 8 -13.40 50.15 7.49
N ILE A 9 -13.87 48.93 7.34
CA ILE A 9 -13.53 47.84 8.22
C ILE A 9 -12.03 47.62 8.11
N SER A 10 -11.30 48.03 9.13
CA SER A 10 -9.86 47.82 9.23
C SER A 10 -9.61 46.30 9.17
N PRO A 11 -8.70 45.83 8.33
CA PRO A 11 -8.38 44.40 8.30
C PRO A 11 -7.85 43.99 9.67
N ALA A 12 -8.54 43.06 10.31
CA ALA A 12 -8.18 42.53 11.62
C ALA A 12 -6.75 42.04 11.60
N THR A 13 -5.88 42.79 12.27
CA THR A 13 -4.47 42.53 12.41
C THR A 13 -4.20 41.17 13.02
N GLY A 14 -3.51 40.32 12.25
CA GLY A 14 -2.50 39.43 12.86
C GLY A 14 -2.96 38.30 13.73
N ARG A 15 -4.03 37.56 13.38
CA ARG A 15 -4.15 36.19 13.92
C ARG A 15 -3.05 35.36 13.26
N PRO A 16 -2.17 34.71 14.04
CA PRO A 16 -1.17 33.83 13.48
C PRO A 16 -1.90 32.75 12.65
N VAL A 17 -1.69 32.77 11.33
CA VAL A 17 -2.22 31.72 10.45
C VAL A 17 -1.48 30.45 10.83
N TRP A 18 -2.17 29.60 11.59
CA TRP A 18 -1.64 28.29 11.97
C TRP A 18 -1.34 27.51 10.69
N ARG A 19 -0.05 27.31 10.39
CA ARG A 19 0.43 26.53 9.25
C ARG A 19 0.98 25.22 9.79
N PRO A 20 0.16 24.18 9.88
CA PRO A 20 0.66 22.87 10.28
C PRO A 20 1.64 22.36 9.22
N SER A 21 2.70 21.69 9.64
CA SER A 21 3.66 21.09 8.71
C SER A 21 2.95 20.03 7.85
N VAL A 22 3.13 20.10 6.52
CA VAL A 22 2.54 19.17 5.55
C VAL A 22 2.85 17.71 5.92
N LEU A 23 4.07 17.45 6.40
CA LEU A 23 4.50 16.11 6.83
C LEU A 23 3.72 15.61 8.04
N ARG A 24 3.49 16.45 9.05
CA ARG A 24 2.72 16.05 10.25
C ARG A 24 1.27 15.73 9.89
N LEU A 25 0.67 16.53 9.03
CA LEU A 25 -0.69 16.26 8.52
C LEU A 25 -0.73 15.03 7.64
N GLY A 26 0.26 14.85 6.77
CA GLY A 26 0.39 13.67 5.93
C GLY A 26 0.50 12.39 6.73
N LEU A 27 1.38 12.34 7.74
CA LEU A 27 1.52 11.18 8.64
C LEU A 27 0.24 10.89 9.42
N GLY A 28 -0.43 11.92 9.93
CA GLY A 28 -1.75 11.75 10.57
C GLY A 28 -2.77 11.16 9.60
N ARG A 29 -2.72 11.57 8.33
CA ARG A 29 -3.56 11.01 7.27
C ARG A 29 -3.23 9.55 6.97
N VAL A 30 -1.95 9.17 6.90
CA VAL A 30 -1.52 7.76 6.74
C VAL A 30 -2.14 6.88 7.81
N LEU A 31 -2.01 7.28 9.09
CA LEU A 31 -2.58 6.51 10.20
C LEU A 31 -4.10 6.37 10.11
N LEU A 32 -4.79 7.44 9.68
CA LEU A 32 -6.23 7.43 9.49
C LEU A 32 -6.63 6.48 8.36
N GLU A 33 -5.96 6.52 7.23
CA GLU A 33 -6.20 5.65 6.08
C GLU A 33 -5.97 4.17 6.44
N ILE A 34 -4.87 3.86 7.14
CA ILE A 34 -4.59 2.51 7.66
C ILE A 34 -5.70 2.04 8.59
N LYS A 35 -6.15 2.90 9.50
CA LYS A 35 -7.23 2.56 10.44
C LYS A 35 -8.57 2.32 9.73
N LEU A 36 -8.87 3.11 8.70
CA LEU A 36 -10.08 2.93 7.89
C LEU A 36 -10.02 1.60 7.13
N PHE A 37 -8.88 1.29 6.50
CA PHE A 37 -8.70 0.04 5.79
C PHE A 37 -8.82 -1.18 6.71
N ASN A 38 -8.19 -1.14 7.88
CA ASN A 38 -8.25 -2.25 8.84
C ASN A 38 -9.65 -2.47 9.44
N ARG A 39 -10.56 -1.51 9.28
CA ARG A 39 -11.99 -1.67 9.67
C ARG A 39 -12.82 -2.32 8.58
N ASP A 40 -12.37 -2.29 7.34
CA ASP A 40 -13.01 -3.00 6.24
C ASP A 40 -12.45 -4.43 6.17
N VAL A 41 -13.02 -5.29 7.02
CA VAL A 41 -12.57 -6.67 7.20
C VAL A 41 -12.63 -7.46 5.90
N LEU A 42 -13.64 -7.22 5.06
CA LEU A 42 -13.79 -7.93 3.79
C LEU A 42 -12.65 -7.60 2.82
N SER A 43 -12.38 -6.33 2.62
CA SER A 43 -11.26 -5.88 1.77
C SER A 43 -9.93 -6.35 2.33
N LEU A 44 -9.73 -6.26 3.63
CA LEU A 44 -8.51 -6.72 4.31
C LEU A 44 -8.27 -8.21 4.09
N VAL A 45 -9.29 -9.04 4.31
CA VAL A 45 -9.17 -10.49 4.11
C VAL A 45 -8.90 -10.82 2.64
N LEU A 46 -9.67 -10.24 1.71
CA LEU A 46 -9.49 -10.52 0.29
C LEU A 46 -8.10 -10.10 -0.20
N VAL A 47 -7.65 -8.89 0.15
CA VAL A 47 -6.35 -8.37 -0.30
C VAL A 47 -5.19 -9.16 0.29
N LEU A 48 -5.23 -9.48 1.58
CA LEU A 48 -4.11 -10.13 2.26
C LEU A 48 -4.09 -11.65 2.05
N PHE A 49 -5.24 -12.31 2.05
CA PHE A 49 -5.30 -13.77 1.99
C PHE A 49 -5.39 -14.34 0.57
N PHE A 50 -5.92 -13.58 -0.40
CA PHE A 50 -6.06 -14.08 -1.77
C PHE A 50 -4.73 -14.58 -2.38
N PRO A 51 -3.60 -13.85 -2.30
CA PRO A 51 -2.34 -14.35 -2.83
C PRO A 51 -1.83 -15.59 -2.10
N ILE A 52 -2.10 -15.71 -0.80
CA ILE A 52 -1.74 -16.91 -0.02
C ILE A 52 -2.56 -18.11 -0.48
N LEU A 53 -3.87 -17.93 -0.67
CA LEU A 53 -4.75 -18.97 -1.22
C LEU A 53 -4.29 -19.43 -2.60
N MET A 54 -3.93 -18.48 -3.46
CA MET A 54 -3.41 -18.79 -4.79
C MET A 54 -2.08 -19.55 -4.72
N MET A 55 -1.17 -19.08 -3.87
CA MET A 55 0.10 -19.78 -3.64
C MET A 55 -0.11 -21.19 -3.09
N SER A 56 -1.00 -21.35 -2.11
CA SER A 56 -1.34 -22.66 -1.55
C SER A 56 -1.96 -23.59 -2.60
N LEU A 57 -2.88 -23.07 -3.40
CA LEU A 57 -3.50 -23.83 -4.48
C LEU A 57 -2.45 -24.31 -5.50
N PHE A 58 -1.59 -23.42 -5.98
CA PHE A 58 -0.55 -23.80 -6.94
C PHE A 58 0.49 -24.73 -6.31
N GLY A 59 0.90 -24.48 -5.08
CA GLY A 59 1.83 -25.34 -4.37
C GLY A 59 1.30 -26.76 -4.16
N THR A 60 0.01 -26.90 -3.82
CA THR A 60 -0.60 -28.23 -3.63
C THR A 60 -0.93 -28.95 -4.94
N VAL A 61 -1.40 -28.20 -5.96
CA VAL A 61 -1.77 -28.81 -7.26
C VAL A 61 -0.55 -29.29 -8.02
N PHE A 62 0.54 -28.55 -8.01
CA PHE A 62 1.77 -28.93 -8.71
C PHE A 62 2.72 -29.80 -7.87
N GLY A 63 2.40 -30.01 -6.58
CA GLY A 63 3.18 -30.87 -5.69
C GLY A 63 4.56 -30.32 -5.35
N ASP A 64 5.38 -31.23 -4.79
CA ASP A 64 6.76 -30.89 -4.39
C ASP A 64 7.80 -31.29 -5.44
N GLU A 65 7.36 -31.79 -6.60
CA GLU A 65 8.28 -32.17 -7.67
C GLU A 65 9.00 -30.93 -8.23
N PRO A 66 10.33 -30.98 -8.35
CA PRO A 66 11.08 -29.83 -8.83
C PRO A 66 10.74 -29.50 -10.29
N VAL A 67 10.35 -28.23 -10.52
CA VAL A 67 9.99 -27.72 -11.86
C VAL A 67 11.23 -27.47 -12.71
N PHE A 68 12.33 -27.01 -12.07
CA PHE A 68 13.58 -26.69 -12.75
C PHE A 68 14.80 -27.12 -11.93
N GLY A 69 15.89 -27.45 -12.62
CA GLY A 69 17.19 -27.72 -12.01
C GLY A 69 17.30 -29.02 -11.25
N ALA A 70 16.37 -29.95 -11.46
CA ALA A 70 16.50 -31.30 -10.91
C ALA A 70 17.72 -31.99 -11.52
N GLY A 71 18.64 -32.43 -10.65
CA GLY A 71 19.74 -33.32 -11.05
C GLY A 71 19.21 -34.65 -11.55
N PRO A 72 20.11 -35.55 -12.07
CA PRO A 72 19.72 -36.87 -12.62
C PRO A 72 18.90 -37.76 -11.69
N ASN A 73 18.93 -37.51 -10.37
CA ASN A 73 18.21 -38.21 -9.32
C ASN A 73 17.07 -37.42 -8.69
N GLY A 74 16.61 -36.32 -9.32
CA GLY A 74 15.54 -35.47 -8.79
C GLY A 74 15.94 -34.59 -7.58
N GLN A 75 17.23 -34.58 -7.20
CA GLN A 75 17.72 -33.80 -6.07
C GLN A 75 18.16 -32.40 -6.49
N GLY A 76 17.81 -31.40 -5.69
CA GLY A 76 18.35 -30.04 -5.83
C GLY A 76 17.58 -29.09 -6.75
N GLY A 77 16.36 -29.43 -7.18
CA GLY A 77 15.56 -28.55 -8.03
C GLY A 77 14.74 -27.49 -7.26
N ILE A 78 14.24 -26.51 -8.00
CA ILE A 78 13.37 -25.47 -7.48
C ILE A 78 11.92 -26.01 -7.41
N THR A 79 11.34 -26.00 -6.21
CA THR A 79 9.94 -26.41 -6.01
C THR A 79 8.97 -25.40 -6.65
N PRO A 80 7.75 -25.82 -7.03
CA PRO A 80 6.73 -24.91 -7.57
C PRO A 80 6.46 -23.70 -6.67
N ALA A 81 6.37 -23.92 -5.35
CA ALA A 81 6.15 -22.83 -4.39
C ALA A 81 7.27 -21.79 -4.45
N HIS A 82 8.52 -22.21 -4.54
CA HIS A 82 9.67 -21.31 -4.65
C HIS A 82 9.69 -20.56 -6.00
N TYR A 83 9.30 -21.25 -7.07
CA TYR A 83 9.22 -20.64 -8.41
C TYR A 83 8.11 -19.60 -8.52
N TYR A 84 6.91 -19.87 -7.96
CA TYR A 84 5.78 -18.98 -8.04
C TYR A 84 5.85 -17.80 -7.05
N LEU A 85 6.61 -17.90 -5.97
CA LEU A 85 6.70 -16.88 -4.93
C LEU A 85 6.99 -15.45 -5.47
N PRO A 86 8.01 -15.22 -6.30
CA PRO A 86 8.27 -13.88 -6.83
C PRO A 86 7.16 -13.38 -7.75
N GLY A 87 6.53 -14.26 -8.52
CA GLY A 87 5.37 -13.92 -9.34
C GLY A 87 4.16 -13.50 -8.49
N MET A 88 3.89 -14.20 -7.40
CA MET A 88 2.82 -13.87 -6.46
C MET A 88 3.09 -12.57 -5.71
N LEU A 89 4.35 -12.29 -5.35
CA LEU A 89 4.74 -11.00 -4.79
C LEU A 89 4.52 -9.86 -5.78
N ALA A 90 4.89 -10.04 -7.04
CA ALA A 90 4.65 -9.04 -8.08
C ALA A 90 3.14 -8.82 -8.31
N LEU A 91 2.37 -9.89 -8.43
CA LEU A 91 0.92 -9.81 -8.61
C LEU A 91 0.24 -9.12 -7.43
N SER A 92 0.59 -9.47 -6.21
CA SER A 92 0.04 -8.85 -5.01
C SER A 92 0.36 -7.36 -4.92
N THR A 93 1.56 -6.95 -5.34
CA THR A 93 1.96 -5.55 -5.40
C THR A 93 1.12 -4.77 -6.42
N ILE A 94 0.86 -5.36 -7.59
CA ILE A 94 -0.01 -4.77 -8.61
C ILE A 94 -1.45 -4.63 -8.10
N LEU A 95 -2.01 -5.67 -7.51
CA LEU A 95 -3.37 -5.65 -6.98
C LEU A 95 -3.51 -4.64 -5.83
N SER A 96 -2.57 -4.61 -4.89
CA SER A 96 -2.60 -3.69 -3.75
C SER A 96 -2.33 -2.25 -4.16
N GLY A 97 -1.40 -2.03 -5.09
CA GLY A 97 -1.04 -0.70 -5.57
C GLY A 97 -2.11 -0.11 -6.49
N PHE A 98 -2.34 -0.75 -7.62
CA PHE A 98 -3.21 -0.20 -8.66
C PHE A 98 -4.69 -0.32 -8.31
N GLN A 99 -5.17 -1.51 -8.04
CA GLN A 99 -6.61 -1.76 -7.88
C GLN A 99 -7.17 -1.09 -6.62
N ASN A 100 -6.50 -1.24 -5.49
CA ASN A 100 -6.95 -0.60 -4.26
C ASN A 100 -6.89 0.92 -4.35
N LEU A 101 -5.74 1.49 -4.74
CA LEU A 101 -5.58 2.93 -4.80
C LEU A 101 -6.59 3.57 -5.75
N SER A 102 -6.76 3.02 -6.95
CA SER A 102 -7.70 3.55 -7.95
C SER A 102 -9.15 3.43 -7.49
N SER A 103 -9.55 2.31 -6.91
CA SER A 103 -10.92 2.10 -6.40
C SER A 103 -11.25 3.05 -5.26
N TYR A 104 -10.33 3.24 -4.31
CA TYR A 104 -10.54 4.17 -3.20
C TYR A 104 -10.62 5.62 -3.68
N VAL A 105 -9.71 6.05 -4.55
CA VAL A 105 -9.74 7.41 -5.10
C VAL A 105 -10.99 7.65 -5.93
N ALA A 106 -11.43 6.68 -6.74
CA ALA A 106 -12.66 6.76 -7.51
C ALA A 106 -13.89 6.90 -6.58
N THR A 107 -13.97 6.08 -5.54
CA THR A 107 -15.06 6.12 -4.55
C THR A 107 -15.09 7.45 -3.78
N GLU A 108 -13.93 7.96 -3.35
CA GLU A 108 -13.85 9.25 -2.68
C GLU A 108 -14.23 10.43 -3.58
N ARG A 109 -13.92 10.35 -4.87
CA ARG A 109 -14.38 11.32 -5.88
C ARG A 109 -15.89 11.26 -6.06
N PHE A 110 -16.45 10.06 -6.19
CA PHE A 110 -17.89 9.85 -6.36
C PHE A 110 -18.67 10.35 -5.15
N ASN A 111 -18.23 10.06 -3.94
CA ASN A 111 -18.85 10.50 -2.69
C ASN A 111 -18.62 11.98 -2.37
N GLY A 112 -17.92 12.72 -3.22
CA GLY A 112 -17.63 14.14 -3.03
C GLY A 112 -16.65 14.44 -1.89
N THR A 113 -15.97 13.43 -1.34
CA THR A 113 -14.98 13.59 -0.26
C THR A 113 -13.83 14.50 -0.70
N VAL A 114 -13.35 14.32 -1.94
CA VAL A 114 -12.27 15.16 -2.51
C VAL A 114 -12.71 16.62 -2.62
N LYS A 115 -13.98 16.90 -3.01
CA LYS A 115 -14.54 18.27 -3.07
C LYS A 115 -14.62 18.89 -1.69
N ARG A 116 -15.01 18.14 -0.67
CA ARG A 116 -15.05 18.62 0.72
C ARG A 116 -13.64 18.91 1.25
N LEU A 117 -12.67 18.06 0.91
CA LEU A 117 -11.26 18.30 1.26
C LEU A 117 -10.72 19.57 0.60
N ALA A 118 -11.05 19.83 -0.66
CA ALA A 118 -10.64 21.04 -1.36
C ALA A 118 -11.17 22.33 -0.71
N GLY A 119 -12.29 22.24 0.01
CA GLY A 119 -12.84 23.36 0.82
C GLY A 119 -12.16 23.55 2.18
N THR A 120 -11.22 22.67 2.56
CA THR A 120 -10.47 22.78 3.82
C THR A 120 -9.08 23.38 3.59
N PRO A 121 -8.46 24.02 4.59
CA PRO A 121 -7.09 24.54 4.48
C PRO A 121 -6.01 23.43 4.45
N LEU A 122 -6.37 22.23 4.05
CA LEU A 122 -5.46 21.08 3.95
C LEU A 122 -4.69 21.12 2.62
N PRO A 123 -3.35 21.07 2.65
CA PRO A 123 -2.56 21.00 1.43
C PRO A 123 -2.82 19.67 0.70
N ALA A 124 -3.03 19.75 -0.62
CA ALA A 124 -3.26 18.56 -1.46
C ALA A 124 -2.17 17.50 -1.30
N ALA A 125 -0.93 17.92 -1.08
CA ALA A 125 0.20 17.01 -0.82
C ALA A 125 -0.04 16.09 0.39
N SER A 126 -0.74 16.54 1.44
CA SER A 126 -1.05 15.69 2.61
C SER A 126 -1.99 14.53 2.26
N TYR A 127 -2.89 14.73 1.29
CA TYR A 127 -3.76 13.68 0.79
C TYR A 127 -2.96 12.60 0.04
N PHE A 128 -2.06 13.03 -0.86
CA PHE A 128 -1.20 12.07 -1.58
C PHE A 128 -0.28 11.30 -0.64
N ILE A 129 0.34 11.97 0.33
CA ILE A 129 1.16 11.32 1.37
C ILE A 129 0.33 10.25 2.11
N GLY A 130 -0.92 10.56 2.45
CA GLY A 130 -1.84 9.63 3.10
C GLY A 130 -2.07 8.37 2.27
N LYS A 131 -2.42 8.54 1.00
CA LYS A 131 -2.71 7.42 0.08
C LYS A 131 -1.46 6.58 -0.24
N THR A 132 -0.34 7.24 -0.54
CA THR A 132 0.93 6.55 -0.79
C THR A 132 1.40 5.77 0.45
N GLY A 133 1.27 6.36 1.64
CA GLY A 133 1.62 5.68 2.88
C GLY A 133 0.72 4.48 3.18
N GLN A 134 -0.57 4.55 2.90
CA GLN A 134 -1.49 3.42 3.01
C GLN A 134 -1.10 2.31 2.02
N THR A 135 -0.81 2.65 0.77
CA THR A 135 -0.39 1.68 -0.25
C THR A 135 0.90 0.97 0.15
N LEU A 136 1.89 1.72 0.65
CA LEU A 136 3.13 1.14 1.16
C LEU A 136 2.88 0.19 2.33
N TYR A 137 2.01 0.57 3.27
CA TYR A 137 1.61 -0.30 4.38
C TYR A 137 1.03 -1.63 3.87
N LEU A 138 0.13 -1.59 2.88
CA LEU A 138 -0.48 -2.78 2.30
C LEU A 138 0.54 -3.68 1.61
N ILE A 139 1.44 -3.10 0.80
CA ILE A 139 2.49 -3.84 0.10
C ILE A 139 3.42 -4.52 1.11
N VAL A 140 3.83 -3.82 2.17
CA VAL A 140 4.68 -4.38 3.23
C VAL A 140 3.95 -5.50 3.97
N ALA A 141 2.72 -5.26 4.44
CA ALA A 141 1.92 -6.26 5.15
C ALA A 141 1.71 -7.52 4.31
N GLN A 142 1.36 -7.34 3.04
CA GLN A 142 1.17 -8.41 2.07
C GLN A 142 2.44 -9.25 1.86
N THR A 143 3.57 -8.57 1.66
CA THR A 143 4.86 -9.26 1.44
C THR A 143 5.29 -10.05 2.66
N VAL A 144 5.20 -9.45 3.85
CA VAL A 144 5.54 -10.16 5.09
C VAL A 144 4.64 -11.39 5.26
N LEU A 145 3.33 -11.23 5.05
CA LEU A 145 2.37 -12.31 5.20
C LEU A 145 2.63 -13.45 4.19
N LEU A 146 2.91 -13.11 2.93
CA LEU A 146 3.19 -14.09 1.88
C LEU A 146 4.52 -14.82 2.11
N LEU A 147 5.57 -14.11 2.54
CA LEU A 147 6.84 -14.73 2.90
C LEU A 147 6.70 -15.67 4.11
N LEU A 148 5.94 -15.28 5.12
CA LEU A 148 5.64 -16.13 6.27
C LEU A 148 4.87 -17.38 5.84
N ALA A 149 3.85 -17.22 5.00
CA ALA A 149 3.09 -18.35 4.47
C ALA A 149 3.98 -19.29 3.64
N ALA A 150 4.86 -18.74 2.79
CA ALA A 150 5.81 -19.52 2.01
C ALA A 150 6.77 -20.32 2.89
N ALA A 151 7.28 -19.71 3.96
CA ALA A 151 8.20 -20.37 4.89
C ALA A 151 7.50 -21.45 5.73
N VAL A 152 6.26 -21.20 6.18
CA VAL A 152 5.55 -22.13 7.10
C VAL A 152 4.86 -23.26 6.36
N LEU A 153 4.29 -23.01 5.19
CA LEU A 153 3.51 -24.00 4.45
C LEU A 153 4.35 -24.83 3.44
N PHE A 154 5.43 -24.24 2.93
CA PHE A 154 6.20 -24.82 1.83
C PHE A 154 7.71 -24.91 2.11
N ASP A 155 8.16 -24.66 3.33
CA ASP A 155 9.57 -24.68 3.73
C ASP A 155 10.50 -23.87 2.80
N VAL A 156 9.96 -22.82 2.17
CA VAL A 156 10.74 -21.94 1.28
C VAL A 156 11.74 -21.15 2.13
N PRO A 157 13.04 -21.23 1.82
CA PRO A 157 14.05 -20.52 2.60
C PRO A 157 13.85 -19.01 2.49
N LEU A 158 13.70 -18.36 3.64
CA LEU A 158 13.64 -16.89 3.72
C LEU A 158 14.98 -16.28 3.31
N PRO A 159 14.98 -15.03 2.80
CA PRO A 159 16.21 -14.29 2.53
C PRO A 159 17.11 -14.27 3.76
N ARG A 160 18.36 -14.73 3.64
CA ARG A 160 19.31 -14.81 4.76
C ARG A 160 20.24 -13.62 4.84
N ASP A 161 20.45 -12.95 3.71
CA ASP A 161 21.39 -11.84 3.60
C ASP A 161 20.69 -10.48 3.71
N ALA A 162 21.33 -9.54 4.40
CA ALA A 162 20.87 -8.16 4.48
C ALA A 162 20.69 -7.51 3.09
N GLY A 163 21.52 -7.92 2.10
CA GLY A 163 21.41 -7.46 0.72
C GLY A 163 20.11 -7.89 0.05
N GLN A 164 19.66 -9.12 0.27
CA GLN A 164 18.39 -9.63 -0.26
C GLN A 164 17.20 -8.88 0.34
N TRP A 165 17.20 -8.63 1.65
CA TRP A 165 16.19 -7.81 2.32
C TRP A 165 16.20 -6.36 1.82
N GLY A 166 17.40 -5.80 1.57
CA GLY A 166 17.56 -4.48 0.97
C GLY A 166 16.94 -4.40 -0.43
N LEU A 167 17.12 -5.46 -1.23
CA LEU A 167 16.56 -5.54 -2.59
C LEU A 167 15.02 -5.66 -2.55
N VAL A 168 14.48 -6.47 -1.66
CA VAL A 168 13.02 -6.57 -1.44
C VAL A 168 12.45 -5.22 -1.02
N ALA A 169 13.07 -4.54 -0.06
CA ALA A 169 12.65 -3.21 0.39
C ALA A 169 12.71 -2.17 -0.74
N LEU A 170 13.78 -2.18 -1.54
CA LEU A 170 13.94 -1.30 -2.69
C LEU A 170 12.83 -1.53 -3.72
N LEU A 171 12.54 -2.78 -4.06
CA LEU A 171 11.46 -3.13 -4.99
C LEU A 171 10.09 -2.67 -4.48
N MET A 172 9.82 -2.81 -3.17
CA MET A 172 8.57 -2.30 -2.57
C MET A 172 8.44 -0.78 -2.69
N VAL A 173 9.53 -0.05 -2.42
CA VAL A 173 9.55 1.41 -2.52
C VAL A 173 9.35 1.86 -3.96
N LEU A 174 10.06 1.23 -4.91
CA LEU A 174 9.93 1.52 -6.35
C LEU A 174 8.51 1.21 -6.85
N ALA A 175 7.95 0.07 -6.47
CA ALA A 175 6.57 -0.28 -6.82
C ALA A 175 5.56 0.73 -6.25
N THR A 176 5.72 1.13 -4.98
CA THR A 176 4.86 2.15 -4.37
C THR A 176 4.99 3.49 -5.08
N ALA A 177 6.21 3.90 -5.42
CA ALA A 177 6.46 5.15 -6.15
C ALA A 177 5.84 5.11 -7.55
N ALA A 178 5.94 3.98 -8.27
CA ALA A 178 5.33 3.81 -9.58
C ALA A 178 3.81 3.96 -9.59
N TRP A 179 3.14 3.57 -8.50
CA TRP A 179 1.68 3.71 -8.38
C TRP A 179 1.24 5.06 -7.81
N ALA A 180 2.15 5.82 -7.21
CA ALA A 180 1.86 7.13 -6.63
C ALA A 180 1.95 8.27 -7.66
N THR A 181 2.50 8.01 -8.85
CA THR A 181 2.60 8.96 -9.98
C THR A 181 1.46 8.80 -10.94
#